data_639fef742fad369eb38daefcc3633cd8
#
_entry.id   639fef742fad369eb38daefcc3633cd8
#
_cell.length_a   1.000
_cell.length_b   1.000
_cell.length_c   1.000
_cell.angle_alpha   90.00
_cell.angle_beta   90.00
_cell.angle_gamma   90.00
#
_symmetry.space_group_name_H-M   'P 1'
#
loop_
_entity.id
_entity.type
_entity.pdbx_description
1 polymer ?
#
loop_
_entity_poly.entity_id
_entity_poly.type
_entity_poly.pdbx_seq_one_letter_code
_entity_poly.pdbx_strand_id
1 'polypeptide(L)'
;MQHWTRNHTLDLTLCALCAAAIAVCSWITLPATIPFTLQSFAIFLILLLFEGKRATVSVTVYLLLGAVGLPVFAGMKGGIGVLSGPTGGFLIGFLVMALLDWSIGLICKKRSLVVKVVCLAAEQMVCYLFGSLWYWLYTGSGGLGTAFAVCVLPFLPVDFLKLLLATAIYHPIRKRISHI
;
A
#
# COMPACT_ATOMS: atom_id res chain seq x y z
N MET A 1 -8.78 -3.36 18.53
CA MET A 1 -7.35 -3.09 18.66
C MET A 1 -6.65 -4.42 18.74
N GLN A 2 -5.90 -4.80 17.70
CA GLN A 2 -4.91 -5.84 17.88
C GLN A 2 -3.74 -5.17 18.62
N HIS A 3 -3.70 -5.35 19.94
CA HIS A 3 -2.51 -5.01 20.72
C HIS A 3 -1.32 -5.79 20.15
N TRP A 4 -0.15 -5.16 20.12
CA TRP A 4 1.08 -5.92 20.05
C TRP A 4 0.97 -7.06 21.05
N THR A 5 1.04 -8.28 20.55
CA THR A 5 0.95 -9.45 21.42
C THR A 5 2.14 -9.44 22.38
N ARG A 6 2.01 -10.14 23.49
CA ARG A 6 3.10 -10.34 24.45
C ARG A 6 4.34 -10.99 23.81
N ASN A 7 4.22 -11.48 22.58
CA ASN A 7 5.27 -12.08 21.75
C ASN A 7 5.74 -11.11 20.66
N HIS A 8 6.67 -10.21 21.01
CA HIS A 8 7.32 -9.28 20.06
C HIS A 8 7.87 -9.99 18.81
N THR A 9 8.36 -11.23 18.98
CA THR A 9 8.88 -12.06 17.88
C THR A 9 7.82 -12.38 16.83
N LEU A 10 6.60 -12.71 17.25
CA LEU A 10 5.50 -13.01 16.33
C LEU A 10 5.12 -11.76 15.51
N ASP A 11 5.03 -10.61 16.17
CA ASP A 11 4.70 -9.34 15.51
C ASP A 11 5.76 -8.96 14.47
N LEU A 12 7.04 -9.10 14.80
CA LEU A 12 8.15 -8.85 13.86
C LEU A 12 8.11 -9.82 12.68
N THR A 13 7.87 -11.11 12.93
CA THR A 13 7.75 -12.12 11.86
C THR A 13 6.59 -11.81 10.92
N LEU A 14 5.44 -11.44 11.46
CA LEU A 14 4.27 -11.06 10.65
C LEU A 14 4.56 -9.80 9.82
N CYS A 15 5.18 -8.78 10.39
CA CYS A 15 5.55 -7.57 9.65
C CYS A 15 6.56 -7.88 8.52
N ALA A 16 7.54 -8.75 8.78
CA ALA A 16 8.51 -9.18 7.76
C ALA A 16 7.83 -9.97 6.63
N LEU A 17 6.93 -10.91 6.95
CA LEU A 17 6.14 -11.65 5.96
C LEU A 17 5.24 -10.73 5.12
N CYS A 18 4.60 -9.74 5.76
CA CYS A 18 3.80 -8.75 5.05
C CYS A 18 4.65 -7.90 4.10
N ALA A 19 5.83 -7.43 4.55
CA ALA A 19 6.75 -6.68 3.70
C ALA A 19 7.24 -7.54 2.50
N ALA A 20 7.55 -8.81 2.73
CA ALA A 20 7.90 -9.75 1.67
C ALA A 20 6.74 -9.99 0.69
N ALA A 21 5.50 -10.10 1.19
CA ALA A 21 4.31 -10.23 0.34
C ALA A 21 4.10 -8.99 -0.56
N ILE A 22 4.31 -7.76 -0.02
CA ILE A 22 4.27 -6.53 -0.82
C ILE A 22 5.34 -6.58 -1.92
N ALA A 23 6.57 -7.00 -1.59
CA ALA A 23 7.67 -7.11 -2.55
C ALA A 23 7.34 -8.10 -3.68
N VAL A 24 6.87 -9.30 -3.37
CA VAL A 24 6.46 -10.30 -4.38
C VAL A 24 5.35 -9.76 -5.26
N CYS A 25 4.34 -9.12 -4.69
CA CYS A 25 3.26 -8.51 -5.46
C CYS A 25 3.74 -7.32 -6.32
N SER A 26 4.78 -6.60 -5.91
CA SER A 26 5.37 -5.52 -6.70
C SER A 26 6.12 -6.02 -7.94
N TRP A 27 6.65 -7.25 -7.91
CA TRP A 27 7.33 -7.86 -9.06
C TRP A 27 6.35 -8.28 -10.16
N ILE A 28 5.09 -8.57 -9.80
CA ILE A 28 4.02 -8.83 -10.77
C ILE A 28 3.59 -7.48 -11.32
N THR A 29 4.24 -7.06 -12.41
CA THR A 29 4.10 -5.74 -12.98
C THR A 29 3.91 -5.78 -14.49
N LEU A 30 2.99 -4.95 -14.99
CA LEU A 30 2.86 -4.65 -16.40
C LEU A 30 3.56 -3.33 -16.68
N PRO A 31 4.50 -3.29 -17.64
CA PRO A 31 5.27 -2.10 -17.93
C PRO A 31 4.37 -1.00 -18.53
N ALA A 32 4.44 0.19 -17.95
CA ALA A 32 3.79 1.41 -18.41
C ALA A 32 4.59 2.61 -17.90
N THR A 33 4.20 3.84 -18.25
CA THR A 33 4.81 5.07 -17.72
C THR A 33 4.82 5.08 -16.20
N ILE A 34 3.69 4.71 -15.60
CA ILE A 34 3.60 4.28 -14.20
C ILE A 34 3.20 2.80 -14.24
N PRO A 35 4.02 1.88 -13.70
CA PRO A 35 3.79 0.45 -13.85
C PRO A 35 2.54 -0.01 -13.10
N PHE A 36 1.72 -0.83 -13.75
CA PHE A 36 0.62 -1.54 -13.10
C PHE A 36 1.18 -2.71 -12.32
N THR A 37 1.04 -2.71 -11.01
CA THR A 37 1.54 -3.77 -10.13
C THR A 37 0.44 -4.37 -9.27
N LEU A 38 0.66 -5.58 -8.75
CA LEU A 38 -0.20 -6.13 -7.69
C LEU A 38 0.15 -5.57 -6.30
N GLN A 39 1.06 -4.61 -6.20
CA GLN A 39 1.51 -4.02 -4.94
C GLN A 39 0.35 -3.40 -4.14
N SER A 40 -0.52 -2.61 -4.79
CA SER A 40 -1.69 -2.00 -4.14
C SER A 40 -2.66 -3.06 -3.58
N PHE A 41 -2.84 -4.20 -4.26
CA PHE A 41 -3.62 -5.32 -3.75
C PHE A 41 -3.06 -5.87 -2.43
N ALA A 42 -1.73 -6.11 -2.37
CA ALA A 42 -1.09 -6.58 -1.14
C ALA A 42 -1.26 -5.57 0.01
N ILE A 43 -1.11 -4.28 -0.28
CA ILE A 43 -1.30 -3.21 0.71
C ILE A 43 -2.75 -3.18 1.22
N PHE A 44 -3.76 -3.23 0.34
CA PHE A 44 -5.16 -3.32 0.74
C PHE A 44 -5.42 -4.52 1.65
N LEU A 45 -4.92 -5.69 1.28
CA LEU A 45 -5.10 -6.90 2.05
C LEU A 45 -4.44 -6.79 3.45
N ILE A 46 -3.23 -6.25 3.52
CA ILE A 46 -2.49 -6.08 4.77
C ILE A 46 -3.20 -5.08 5.68
N LEU A 47 -3.68 -3.95 5.15
CA LEU A 47 -4.44 -2.95 5.92
C LEU A 47 -5.78 -3.52 6.42
N LEU A 48 -6.45 -4.36 5.63
CA LEU A 48 -7.66 -5.05 6.09
C LEU A 48 -7.39 -6.06 7.21
N LEU A 49 -6.30 -6.84 7.11
CA LEU A 49 -6.01 -7.94 8.05
C LEU A 49 -5.37 -7.46 9.35
N PHE A 50 -4.38 -6.57 9.26
CA PHE A 50 -3.50 -6.24 10.38
C PHE A 50 -3.63 -4.81 10.91
N GLU A 51 -4.59 -4.06 10.49
CA GLU A 51 -4.95 -2.70 10.93
C GLU A 51 -3.93 -1.96 11.83
N GLY A 52 -3.75 -0.66 11.62
CA GLY A 52 -2.97 0.19 12.49
C GLY A 52 -1.47 -0.10 12.46
N LYS A 53 -0.84 -0.19 13.64
CA LYS A 53 0.61 -0.21 13.78
C LYS A 53 1.33 -1.32 12.99
N ARG A 54 0.79 -2.55 12.98
CA ARG A 54 1.43 -3.68 12.28
C ARG A 54 1.47 -3.45 10.76
N ALA A 55 0.37 -3.01 10.18
CA ALA A 55 0.30 -2.73 8.75
C ALA A 55 1.25 -1.58 8.38
N THR A 56 1.25 -0.50 9.16
CA THR A 56 2.15 0.64 8.94
C THR A 56 3.62 0.25 9.03
N VAL A 57 4.00 -0.54 10.05
CA VAL A 57 5.37 -1.06 10.19
C VAL A 57 5.75 -1.93 8.99
N SER A 58 4.84 -2.79 8.51
CA SER A 58 5.09 -3.64 7.33
C SER A 58 5.39 -2.82 6.08
N VAL A 59 4.59 -1.79 5.81
CA VAL A 59 4.80 -0.88 4.67
C VAL A 59 6.10 -0.09 4.85
N THR A 60 6.39 0.38 6.06
CA THR A 60 7.63 1.09 6.37
C THR A 60 8.86 0.22 6.13
N VAL A 61 8.84 -1.02 6.63
CA VAL A 61 9.94 -1.98 6.42
C VAL A 61 10.15 -2.26 4.93
N TYR A 62 9.05 -2.49 4.18
CA TYR A 62 9.12 -2.67 2.74
C TYR A 62 9.81 -1.49 2.03
N LEU A 63 9.43 -0.26 2.38
CA LEU A 63 10.02 0.95 1.78
C LEU A 63 11.48 1.13 2.16
N LEU A 64 11.85 0.86 3.42
CA LEU A 64 13.24 0.92 3.89
C LEU A 64 14.12 -0.11 3.18
N LEU A 65 13.66 -1.35 3.02
CA LEU A 65 14.37 -2.39 2.27
C LEU A 65 14.62 -1.93 0.82
N GLY A 66 13.61 -1.34 0.18
CA GLY A 66 13.76 -0.79 -1.15
C GLY A 66 14.70 0.41 -1.20
N ALA A 67 14.66 1.31 -0.22
CA ALA A 67 15.53 2.48 -0.14
C ALA A 67 17.02 2.10 -0.01
N VAL A 68 17.32 1.06 0.77
CA VAL A 68 18.70 0.52 0.95
C VAL A 68 19.22 -0.13 -0.35
N GLY A 69 18.36 -0.40 -1.33
CA GLY A 69 18.76 -0.93 -2.62
C GLY A 69 18.34 -2.37 -2.89
N LEU A 70 17.60 -2.99 -1.97
CA LEU A 70 17.05 -4.32 -2.25
C LEU A 70 16.02 -4.24 -3.38
N PRO A 71 15.98 -5.23 -4.30
CA PRO A 71 15.13 -5.21 -5.49
C PRO A 71 13.67 -5.56 -5.16
N VAL A 72 13.05 -4.79 -4.26
CA VAL A 72 11.69 -5.03 -3.75
C VAL A 72 10.61 -4.19 -4.44
N PHE A 73 11.00 -3.20 -5.25
CA PHE A 73 10.07 -2.35 -5.98
C PHE A 73 9.68 -2.93 -7.34
N ALA A 74 8.73 -2.29 -8.03
CA ALA A 74 8.22 -2.70 -9.33
C ALA A 74 9.35 -2.94 -10.35
N GLY A 75 9.28 -4.07 -11.05
CA GLY A 75 10.32 -4.48 -12.01
C GLY A 75 11.63 -4.88 -11.36
N MET A 76 11.60 -5.39 -10.12
CA MET A 76 12.78 -5.81 -9.34
C MET A 76 13.81 -4.69 -9.16
N LYS A 77 13.34 -3.45 -9.00
CA LYS A 77 14.17 -2.27 -8.77
C LYS A 77 14.32 -2.00 -7.27
N GLY A 78 15.34 -1.23 -6.93
CA GLY A 78 15.60 -0.74 -5.58
C GLY A 78 16.48 0.49 -5.60
N GLY A 79 16.72 1.06 -4.43
CA GLY A 79 17.55 2.25 -4.23
C GLY A 79 16.75 3.55 -4.13
N ILE A 80 17.39 4.56 -3.55
CA ILE A 80 16.82 5.91 -3.38
C ILE A 80 16.41 6.51 -4.71
N GLY A 81 17.09 6.17 -5.82
CA GLY A 81 16.75 6.64 -7.16
C GLY A 81 15.34 6.25 -7.63
N VAL A 82 14.76 5.15 -7.15
CA VAL A 82 13.37 4.77 -7.43
C VAL A 82 12.41 5.65 -6.62
N LEU A 83 12.75 5.93 -5.36
CA LEU A 83 11.96 6.81 -4.49
C LEU A 83 11.97 8.27 -4.94
N SER A 84 13.07 8.72 -5.51
CA SER A 84 13.17 10.07 -6.11
C SER A 84 12.69 10.11 -7.56
N GLY A 85 12.38 8.96 -8.18
CA GLY A 85 11.87 8.86 -9.55
C GLY A 85 10.38 9.18 -9.68
N PRO A 86 9.82 9.03 -10.89
CA PRO A 86 8.43 9.42 -11.19
C PRO A 86 7.38 8.64 -10.38
N THR A 87 7.71 7.45 -9.90
CA THR A 87 6.83 6.59 -9.09
C THR A 87 6.99 6.79 -7.58
N GLY A 88 7.98 7.59 -7.15
CA GLY A 88 8.30 7.77 -5.73
C GLY A 88 7.14 8.31 -4.91
N GLY A 89 6.35 9.22 -5.46
CA GLY A 89 5.18 9.77 -4.81
C GLY A 89 4.13 8.71 -4.46
N PHE A 90 3.96 7.68 -5.29
CA PHE A 90 3.05 6.56 -4.99
C PHE A 90 3.60 5.68 -3.87
N LEU A 91 4.91 5.41 -3.87
CA LEU A 91 5.56 4.63 -2.81
C LEU A 91 5.42 5.34 -1.45
N ILE A 92 5.66 6.64 -1.41
CA ILE A 92 5.43 7.47 -0.20
C ILE A 92 3.92 7.52 0.10
N GLY A 93 3.07 7.62 -0.91
CA GLY A 93 1.62 7.60 -0.80
C GLY A 93 1.09 6.35 -0.09
N PHE A 94 1.68 5.18 -0.31
CA PHE A 94 1.33 3.95 0.41
C PHE A 94 1.65 4.04 1.90
N LEU A 95 2.73 4.72 2.28
CA LEU A 95 3.03 4.98 3.70
C LEU A 95 2.01 5.95 4.30
N VAL A 96 1.67 7.01 3.58
CA VAL A 96 0.63 7.97 4.01
C VAL A 96 -0.70 7.26 4.20
N MET A 97 -1.09 6.39 3.26
CA MET A 97 -2.29 5.56 3.34
C MET A 97 -2.28 4.69 4.61
N ALA A 98 -1.18 4.00 4.91
CA ALA A 98 -1.05 3.15 6.10
C ALA A 98 -1.11 3.97 7.40
N LEU A 99 -0.53 5.17 7.42
CA LEU A 99 -0.60 6.10 8.56
C LEU A 99 -2.03 6.63 8.76
N LEU A 100 -2.76 6.91 7.68
CA LEU A 100 -4.17 7.33 7.75
C LEU A 100 -5.05 6.21 8.30
N ASP A 101 -4.91 4.98 7.81
CA ASP A 101 -5.66 3.84 8.34
C ASP A 101 -5.39 3.62 9.83
N TRP A 102 -4.12 3.76 10.24
CA TRP A 102 -3.78 3.69 11.67
C TRP A 102 -4.43 4.81 12.48
N SER A 103 -4.38 6.05 12.00
CA SER A 103 -4.99 7.21 12.65
C SER A 103 -6.50 7.07 12.77
N ILE A 104 -7.17 6.64 11.70
CA ILE A 104 -8.61 6.35 11.71
C ILE A 104 -8.93 5.21 12.68
N GLY A 105 -8.07 4.19 12.76
CA GLY A 105 -8.22 3.07 13.69
C GLY A 105 -8.08 3.47 15.16
N LEU A 106 -7.33 4.52 15.49
CA LEU A 106 -7.23 5.07 16.85
C LEU A 106 -8.53 5.78 17.26
N ILE A 107 -9.18 6.47 16.32
CA ILE A 107 -10.44 7.21 16.55
C ILE A 107 -11.62 6.23 16.54
N CYS A 108 -11.73 5.39 15.51
CA CYS A 108 -12.84 4.45 15.29
C CYS A 108 -12.41 3.02 15.64
N LYS A 109 -12.51 2.65 16.92
CA LYS A 109 -12.03 1.36 17.45
C LYS A 109 -12.78 0.12 16.92
N LYS A 110 -14.02 0.26 16.48
CA LYS A 110 -14.85 -0.83 15.93
C LYS A 110 -15.35 -0.43 14.54
N ARG A 111 -14.61 -0.82 13.51
CA ARG A 111 -14.99 -0.61 12.12
C ARG A 111 -15.59 -1.89 11.53
N SER A 112 -16.79 -1.81 10.97
CA SER A 112 -17.34 -2.89 10.13
C SER A 112 -16.48 -3.06 8.88
N LEU A 113 -16.56 -4.21 8.21
CA LEU A 113 -15.80 -4.45 6.98
C LEU A 113 -16.13 -3.39 5.90
N VAL A 114 -17.40 -3.02 5.79
CA VAL A 114 -17.85 -1.99 4.85
C VAL A 114 -17.16 -0.64 5.12
N VAL A 115 -17.12 -0.22 6.40
CA VAL A 115 -16.44 1.02 6.79
C VAL A 115 -14.95 0.97 6.46
N LYS A 116 -14.28 -0.16 6.69
CA LYS A 116 -12.86 -0.33 6.33
C LYS A 116 -12.63 -0.20 4.83
N VAL A 117 -13.45 -0.85 4.02
CA VAL A 117 -13.35 -0.79 2.55
C VAL A 117 -13.57 0.64 2.05
N VAL A 118 -14.53 1.37 2.60
CA VAL A 118 -14.77 2.77 2.26
C VAL A 118 -13.59 3.66 2.69
N CYS A 119 -13.04 3.45 3.88
CA CYS A 119 -11.82 4.16 4.32
C CYS A 119 -10.65 3.89 3.38
N LEU A 120 -10.39 2.63 3.03
CA LEU A 120 -9.31 2.26 2.11
C LEU A 120 -9.49 2.88 0.71
N ALA A 121 -10.72 2.94 0.22
CA ALA A 121 -11.00 3.63 -1.04
C ALA A 121 -10.68 5.14 -0.96
N ALA A 122 -11.03 5.79 0.15
CA ALA A 122 -10.69 7.20 0.39
C ALA A 122 -9.19 7.42 0.55
N GLU A 123 -8.50 6.54 1.28
CA GLU A 123 -7.04 6.56 1.47
C GLU A 123 -6.30 6.33 0.15
N GLN A 124 -6.84 5.48 -0.75
CA GLN A 124 -6.31 5.30 -2.10
C GLN A 124 -6.43 6.59 -2.92
N MET A 125 -7.50 7.37 -2.76
CA MET A 125 -7.59 8.69 -3.40
C MET A 125 -6.50 9.64 -2.90
N VAL A 126 -6.17 9.62 -1.62
CA VAL A 126 -5.04 10.39 -1.08
C VAL A 126 -3.72 9.94 -1.69
N CYS A 127 -3.50 8.62 -1.82
CA CYS A 127 -2.33 8.06 -2.50
C CYS A 127 -2.23 8.55 -3.96
N TYR A 128 -3.33 8.57 -4.69
CA TYR A 128 -3.37 9.08 -6.06
C TYR A 128 -3.06 10.58 -6.15
N LEU A 129 -3.58 11.39 -5.24
CA LEU A 129 -3.27 12.82 -5.18
C LEU A 129 -1.78 13.04 -4.93
N PHE A 130 -1.21 12.29 -3.97
CA PHE A 130 0.21 12.39 -3.65
C PHE A 130 1.10 11.95 -4.83
N GLY A 131 0.76 10.82 -5.45
CA GLY A 131 1.47 10.30 -6.62
C GLY A 131 1.39 11.21 -7.83
N SER A 132 0.21 11.77 -8.11
CA SER A 132 0.01 12.69 -9.26
C SER A 132 0.73 14.01 -9.06
N LEU A 133 0.69 14.57 -7.85
CA LEU A 133 1.42 15.79 -7.50
C LEU A 133 2.93 15.57 -7.65
N TRP A 134 3.44 14.46 -7.13
CA TRP A 134 4.86 14.11 -7.25
C TRP A 134 5.28 13.94 -8.71
N TYR A 135 4.48 13.19 -9.49
CA TYR A 135 4.73 12.98 -10.91
C TYR A 135 4.76 14.28 -11.69
N TRP A 136 3.83 15.21 -11.43
CA TRP A 136 3.81 16.53 -12.04
C TRP A 136 5.06 17.34 -11.69
N LEU A 137 5.46 17.38 -10.42
CA LEU A 137 6.67 18.07 -9.98
C LEU A 137 7.94 17.46 -10.60
N TYR A 138 7.96 16.13 -10.75
CA TYR A 138 9.09 15.42 -11.33
C TYR A 138 9.23 15.66 -12.84
N THR A 139 8.14 15.65 -13.59
CA THR A 139 8.16 15.80 -15.05
C THR A 139 8.23 17.27 -15.50
N GLY A 140 7.76 18.19 -14.67
CA GLY A 140 7.71 19.61 -15.00
C GLY A 140 6.83 19.99 -16.18
N SER A 141 6.01 19.05 -16.70
CA SER A 141 5.27 19.24 -17.95
C SER A 141 3.79 18.88 -17.82
N GLY A 142 2.96 19.45 -18.67
CA GLY A 142 1.57 19.05 -18.90
C GLY A 142 0.53 19.50 -17.86
N GLY A 143 0.93 20.14 -16.74
CA GLY A 143 0.01 20.56 -15.70
C GLY A 143 -0.53 19.41 -14.83
N LEU A 144 -1.15 19.78 -13.70
CA LEU A 144 -1.66 18.84 -12.71
C LEU A 144 -2.79 17.93 -13.27
N GLY A 145 -3.64 18.48 -14.13
CA GLY A 145 -4.73 17.72 -14.75
C GLY A 145 -4.24 16.60 -15.66
N THR A 146 -3.20 16.85 -16.45
CA THR A 146 -2.57 15.85 -17.31
C THR A 146 -1.89 14.75 -16.47
N ALA A 147 -1.17 15.16 -15.41
CA ALA A 147 -0.56 14.20 -14.47
C ALA A 147 -1.62 13.30 -13.83
N PHE A 148 -2.74 13.87 -13.38
CA PHE A 148 -3.85 13.10 -12.81
C PHE A 148 -4.46 12.15 -13.84
N ALA A 149 -4.69 12.58 -15.07
CA ALA A 149 -5.22 11.74 -16.13
C ALA A 149 -4.32 10.54 -16.43
N VAL A 150 -3.01 10.74 -16.49
CA VAL A 150 -2.04 9.66 -16.76
C VAL A 150 -1.87 8.75 -15.54
N CYS A 151 -1.85 9.32 -14.34
CA CYS A 151 -1.50 8.61 -13.10
C CYS A 151 -2.70 7.96 -12.40
N VAL A 152 -3.94 8.35 -12.70
CA VAL A 152 -5.12 7.91 -11.94
C VAL A 152 -6.14 7.20 -12.81
N LEU A 153 -6.56 7.81 -13.92
CA LEU A 153 -7.67 7.27 -14.71
C LEU A 153 -7.49 5.80 -15.13
N PRO A 154 -6.31 5.35 -15.61
CA PRO A 154 -6.13 3.96 -16.00
C PRO A 154 -6.05 2.99 -14.80
N PHE A 155 -5.72 3.52 -13.60
CA PHE A 155 -5.57 2.70 -12.39
C PHE A 155 -6.88 2.51 -11.63
N LEU A 156 -7.82 3.46 -11.72
CA LEU A 156 -9.10 3.42 -11.00
C LEU A 156 -9.85 2.07 -11.15
N PRO A 157 -10.12 1.57 -12.38
CA PRO A 157 -10.87 0.31 -12.51
C PRO A 157 -10.07 -0.89 -12.00
N VAL A 158 -8.75 -0.87 -12.20
CA VAL A 158 -7.86 -1.98 -11.80
C VAL A 158 -7.74 -2.03 -10.27
N ASP A 159 -7.51 -0.90 -9.61
CA ASP A 159 -7.38 -0.85 -8.15
C ASP A 159 -8.73 -1.07 -7.44
N PHE A 160 -9.84 -0.66 -8.06
CA PHE A 160 -11.16 -1.04 -7.58
C PHE A 160 -11.35 -2.57 -7.58
N LEU A 161 -10.97 -3.25 -8.67
CA LEU A 161 -11.00 -4.71 -8.73
C LEU A 161 -10.09 -5.35 -7.68
N LYS A 162 -8.87 -4.82 -7.48
CA LYS A 162 -7.95 -5.30 -6.44
C LYS A 162 -8.52 -5.14 -5.04
N LEU A 163 -9.19 -4.02 -4.76
CA LEU A 163 -9.85 -3.78 -3.48
C LEU A 163 -10.99 -4.79 -3.24
N LEU A 164 -11.78 -5.07 -4.26
CA LEU A 164 -12.83 -6.11 -4.19
C LEU A 164 -12.22 -7.49 -3.94
N LEU A 165 -11.16 -7.86 -4.64
CA LEU A 165 -10.45 -9.14 -4.44
C LEU A 165 -9.85 -9.23 -3.03
N ALA A 166 -9.20 -8.17 -2.54
CA ALA A 166 -8.67 -8.13 -1.17
C ALA A 166 -9.79 -8.31 -0.14
N THR A 167 -10.94 -7.69 -0.37
CA THR A 167 -12.12 -7.82 0.51
C THR A 167 -12.70 -9.25 0.48
N ALA A 168 -12.76 -9.89 -0.69
CA ALA A 168 -13.24 -11.26 -0.83
C ALA A 168 -12.32 -12.27 -0.09
N ILE A 169 -11.00 -12.05 -0.17
CA ILE A 169 -10.00 -12.93 0.46
C ILE A 169 -9.86 -12.64 1.97
N TYR A 170 -10.28 -11.48 2.44
CA TYR A 170 -10.18 -11.08 3.83
C TYR A 170 -10.81 -12.08 4.81
N HIS A 171 -12.05 -12.51 4.56
CA HIS A 171 -12.76 -13.40 5.49
C HIS A 171 -12.10 -14.77 5.71
N PRO A 172 -11.73 -15.53 4.65
CA PRO A 172 -11.09 -16.82 4.85
C PRO A 172 -9.71 -16.70 5.53
N ILE A 173 -8.94 -15.66 5.22
CA ILE A 173 -7.63 -15.47 5.83
C ILE A 173 -7.78 -15.04 7.30
N ARG A 174 -8.65 -14.07 7.59
CA ARG A 174 -8.86 -13.62 8.97
C ARG A 174 -9.30 -14.75 9.91
N LYS A 175 -10.16 -15.67 9.43
CA LYS A 175 -10.59 -16.83 10.21
C LYS A 175 -9.42 -17.73 10.58
N ARG A 176 -8.43 -17.89 9.71
CA ARG A 176 -7.21 -18.69 9.98
C ARG A 176 -6.24 -18.00 10.92
N ILE A 177 -6.08 -16.68 10.79
CA ILE A 177 -5.15 -15.89 11.61
C ILE A 177 -5.71 -15.65 13.03
N SER A 178 -7.02 -15.66 13.23
CA SER A 178 -7.63 -15.45 14.55
C SER A 178 -7.30 -16.56 15.58
N HIS A 179 -6.68 -17.65 15.15
CA HIS A 179 -6.20 -18.75 16.00
C HIS A 179 -4.72 -18.62 16.37
N ILE A 180 -4.02 -17.60 15.85
CA ILE A 180 -2.62 -17.27 16.15
C ILE A 180 -2.55 -16.05 17.06
#